data_efa6c001a19d5a5ee801b02c961732ed
#
_entry.id   efa6c001a19d5a5ee801b02c961732ed
#
_cell.length_a   1.000
_cell.length_b   1.000
_cell.length_c   1.000
_cell.angle_alpha   90.00
_cell.angle_beta   90.00
_cell.angle_gamma   90.00
#
_symmetry.space_group_name_H-M   'P 1'
#
loop_
_entity.id
_entity.type
_entity.pdbx_description
1 polymer ?
#
loop_
_entity_poly.entity_id
_entity_poly.type
_entity_poly.pdbx_seq_one_letter_code
_entity_poly.pdbx_strand_id
1 'polypeptide(L)'
;MNWLKGAIDYGIIGFLILLSLIAVGIALERFYVFRHIKIEDYPDKKSLELELTQKLHLIATIGSNAPYIGLLGTVLGIMLTFYTIGQEGFMDTGKIMVGLALALKATAVGLLVAIPSVSLYNFLLRQVKVLLLQWEIESGRKRI
;
A
#
# COMPACT_ATOMS: atom_id res chain seq x y z
N MET A 1 3.90 -30.70 4.20
CA MET A 1 4.30 -29.39 4.75
C MET A 1 4.77 -28.41 3.70
N ASN A 2 5.31 -28.90 2.57
CA ASN A 2 5.70 -28.02 1.47
C ASN A 2 4.51 -27.26 0.87
N TRP A 3 3.32 -27.86 0.86
CA TRP A 3 2.12 -27.19 0.38
C TRP A 3 1.72 -26.00 1.27
N LEU A 4 1.90 -26.13 2.59
CA LEU A 4 1.56 -25.04 3.53
C LEU A 4 2.51 -23.87 3.35
N LYS A 5 3.79 -24.14 3.15
CA LYS A 5 4.79 -23.13 2.89
C LYS A 5 4.47 -22.36 1.60
N GLY A 6 4.14 -23.09 0.54
CA GLY A 6 3.72 -22.50 -0.72
C GLY A 6 2.42 -21.69 -0.59
N ALA A 7 1.43 -22.21 0.14
CA ALA A 7 0.17 -21.52 0.37
C ALA A 7 0.38 -20.19 1.09
N ILE A 8 1.25 -20.16 2.12
CA ILE A 8 1.55 -18.93 2.86
C ILE A 8 2.26 -17.92 1.95
N ASP A 9 3.32 -18.36 1.24
CA ASP A 9 4.11 -17.49 0.37
C ASP A 9 3.26 -16.91 -0.75
N TYR A 10 2.59 -17.75 -1.52
CA TYR A 10 1.79 -17.30 -2.66
C TYR A 10 0.55 -16.52 -2.22
N GLY A 11 -0.04 -16.90 -1.08
CA GLY A 11 -1.18 -16.19 -0.53
C GLY A 11 -0.83 -14.76 -0.13
N ILE A 12 0.26 -14.58 0.61
CA ILE A 12 0.69 -13.27 1.09
C ILE A 12 1.16 -12.40 -0.07
N ILE A 13 1.99 -12.94 -0.96
CA ILE A 13 2.50 -12.21 -2.11
C ILE A 13 1.36 -11.86 -3.07
N GLY A 14 0.44 -12.79 -3.32
CA GLY A 14 -0.74 -12.54 -4.15
C GLY A 14 -1.63 -11.45 -3.57
N PHE A 15 -1.85 -11.48 -2.26
CA PHE A 15 -2.62 -10.44 -1.58
C PHE A 15 -1.94 -9.07 -1.68
N LEU A 16 -0.62 -9.02 -1.50
CA LEU A 16 0.14 -7.78 -1.63
C LEU A 16 0.08 -7.22 -3.06
N ILE A 17 0.18 -8.09 -4.06
CA ILE A 17 0.05 -7.67 -5.46
C ILE A 17 -1.35 -7.11 -5.71
N LEU A 18 -2.38 -7.75 -5.20
CA LEU A 18 -3.76 -7.26 -5.32
C LEU A 18 -3.91 -5.87 -4.69
N LEU A 19 -3.37 -5.68 -3.49
CA LEU A 19 -3.40 -4.38 -2.82
C LEU A 19 -2.65 -3.32 -3.63
N SER A 20 -1.52 -3.69 -4.24
CA SER A 20 -0.75 -2.79 -5.10
C SER A 20 -1.56 -2.35 -6.31
N LEU A 21 -2.27 -3.27 -6.95
CA LEU A 21 -3.11 -2.96 -8.10
C LEU A 21 -4.26 -2.03 -7.70
N ILE A 22 -4.86 -2.25 -6.54
CA ILE A 22 -5.92 -1.39 -6.03
C ILE A 22 -5.38 0.02 -5.76
N ALA A 23 -4.21 0.12 -5.12
CA ALA A 23 -3.60 1.43 -4.82
C ALA A 23 -3.27 2.21 -6.09
N VAL A 24 -2.68 1.54 -7.09
CA VAL A 24 -2.36 2.18 -8.37
C VAL A 24 -3.64 2.59 -9.10
N GLY A 25 -4.66 1.74 -9.11
CA GLY A 25 -5.94 2.05 -9.75
C GLY A 25 -6.60 3.29 -9.15
N ILE A 26 -6.63 3.38 -7.82
CA ILE A 26 -7.17 4.55 -7.13
C ILE A 26 -6.34 5.79 -7.42
N ALA A 27 -5.01 5.66 -7.41
CA ALA A 27 -4.11 6.77 -7.70
C ALA A 27 -4.36 7.32 -9.11
N LEU A 28 -4.48 6.45 -10.11
CA LEU A 28 -4.75 6.87 -11.49
C LEU A 28 -6.11 7.54 -11.61
N GLU A 29 -7.14 7.02 -10.96
CA GLU A 29 -8.45 7.64 -10.93
C GLU A 29 -8.38 9.04 -10.33
N ARG A 30 -7.68 9.19 -9.18
CA ARG A 30 -7.54 10.50 -8.53
C ARG A 30 -6.74 11.49 -9.37
N PHE A 31 -5.69 11.04 -10.03
CA PHE A 31 -4.95 11.88 -10.97
C PHE A 31 -5.86 12.42 -12.06
N TYR A 32 -6.68 11.55 -12.64
CA TYR A 32 -7.62 11.95 -13.68
C TYR A 32 -8.61 12.99 -13.14
N VAL A 33 -9.22 12.73 -11.97
CA VAL A 33 -10.17 13.65 -11.35
C VAL A 33 -9.52 15.01 -11.08
N PHE A 34 -8.30 15.02 -10.53
CA PHE A 34 -7.61 16.27 -10.18
C PHE A 34 -7.25 17.10 -11.40
N ARG A 35 -7.00 16.46 -12.55
CA ARG A 35 -6.69 17.19 -13.79
C ARG A 35 -7.93 17.79 -14.46
N HIS A 36 -9.09 17.21 -14.25
CA HIS A 36 -10.31 17.60 -14.95
C HIS A 36 -11.33 18.27 -14.05
N ILE A 37 -11.04 18.42 -12.76
CA ILE A 37 -11.98 19.03 -11.82
C ILE A 37 -12.02 20.55 -12.02
N LYS A 38 -13.23 21.10 -11.97
CA LYS A 38 -13.45 22.54 -12.02
C LYS A 38 -13.76 23.02 -10.61
N ILE A 39 -12.78 23.63 -9.97
CA ILE A 39 -12.91 24.06 -8.58
C ILE A 39 -13.95 25.16 -8.41
N GLU A 40 -14.22 25.93 -9.48
CA GLU A 40 -15.22 27.00 -9.47
C GLU A 40 -16.65 26.48 -9.29
N ASP A 41 -16.91 25.21 -9.64
CA ASP A 41 -18.24 24.61 -9.54
C ASP A 41 -18.64 24.28 -8.10
N TYR A 42 -17.70 24.37 -7.15
CA TYR A 42 -17.95 24.01 -5.76
C TYR A 42 -18.31 25.24 -4.93
N PRO A 43 -19.45 25.19 -4.19
CA PRO A 43 -19.92 26.33 -3.44
C PRO A 43 -19.09 26.65 -2.20
N ASP A 44 -18.41 25.65 -1.63
CA ASP A 44 -17.60 25.84 -0.44
C ASP A 44 -16.37 24.94 -0.47
N LYS A 45 -15.39 25.28 0.38
CA LYS A 45 -14.12 24.56 0.49
C LYS A 45 -14.33 23.12 0.98
N LYS A 46 -15.24 22.92 1.93
CA LYS A 46 -15.46 21.60 2.53
C LYS A 46 -16.03 20.60 1.52
N SER A 47 -16.95 21.04 0.66
CA SER A 47 -17.50 20.19 -0.39
C SER A 47 -16.41 19.77 -1.38
N LEU A 48 -15.55 20.71 -1.76
CA LEU A 48 -14.42 20.41 -2.65
C LEU A 48 -13.45 19.44 -1.98
N GLU A 49 -13.11 19.66 -0.72
CA GLU A 49 -12.23 18.78 0.03
C GLU A 49 -12.79 17.36 0.11
N LEU A 50 -14.09 17.21 0.35
CA LEU A 50 -14.75 15.92 0.40
C LEU A 50 -14.58 15.16 -0.92
N GLU A 51 -14.78 15.84 -2.04
CA GLU A 51 -14.62 15.22 -3.36
C GLU A 51 -13.17 14.84 -3.64
N LEU A 52 -12.23 15.74 -3.33
CA LEU A 52 -10.81 15.51 -3.63
C LEU A 52 -10.20 14.39 -2.80
N THR A 53 -10.66 14.22 -1.55
CA THR A 53 -10.07 13.23 -0.63
C THR A 53 -10.72 11.86 -0.73
N GLN A 54 -11.70 11.66 -1.61
CA GLN A 54 -12.34 10.35 -1.76
C GLN A 54 -11.30 9.27 -2.07
N LYS A 55 -11.40 8.15 -1.37
CA LYS A 55 -10.56 6.97 -1.58
C LYS A 55 -9.08 7.13 -1.23
N LEU A 56 -8.63 8.34 -0.86
CA LEU A 56 -7.23 8.52 -0.46
C LEU A 56 -6.86 7.70 0.78
N HIS A 57 -7.81 7.54 1.71
CA HIS A 57 -7.61 6.73 2.90
C HIS A 57 -7.30 5.27 2.56
N LEU A 58 -7.81 4.76 1.43
CA LEU A 58 -7.53 3.40 1.00
C LEU A 58 -6.07 3.23 0.59
N ILE A 59 -5.51 4.21 -0.14
CA ILE A 59 -4.09 4.18 -0.50
C ILE A 59 -3.23 4.28 0.75
N ALA A 60 -3.59 5.16 1.68
CA ALA A 60 -2.87 5.31 2.95
C ALA A 60 -2.90 4.01 3.76
N THR A 61 -4.05 3.34 3.81
CA THR A 61 -4.20 2.07 4.52
C THR A 61 -3.32 0.99 3.90
N ILE A 62 -3.32 0.88 2.58
CA ILE A 62 -2.47 -0.09 1.87
C ILE A 62 -1.00 0.20 2.15
N GLY A 63 -0.58 1.46 2.01
CA GLY A 63 0.81 1.85 2.24
C GLY A 63 1.29 1.59 3.67
N SER A 64 0.44 1.86 4.66
CA SER A 64 0.80 1.67 6.07
C SER A 64 0.77 0.22 6.50
N ASN A 65 -0.04 -0.63 5.88
CA ASN A 65 -0.21 -2.03 6.28
C ASN A 65 0.61 -3.02 5.45
N ALA A 66 0.99 -2.67 4.23
CA ALA A 66 1.74 -3.58 3.36
C ALA A 66 3.05 -4.08 4.01
N PRO A 67 3.85 -3.24 4.71
CA PRO A 67 5.05 -3.73 5.38
C PRO A 67 4.73 -4.77 6.45
N TYR A 68 3.64 -4.57 7.19
CA TYR A 68 3.23 -5.50 8.26
C TYR A 68 2.73 -6.82 7.67
N ILE A 69 2.04 -6.78 6.55
CA ILE A 69 1.60 -8.00 5.85
C ILE A 69 2.83 -8.79 5.39
N GLY A 70 3.82 -8.10 4.82
CA GLY A 70 5.09 -8.72 4.44
C GLY A 70 5.82 -9.31 5.63
N LEU A 71 5.87 -8.57 6.73
CA LEU A 71 6.49 -9.04 7.98
C LEU A 71 5.78 -10.28 8.52
N LEU A 72 4.45 -10.31 8.46
CA LEU A 72 3.68 -11.49 8.84
C LEU A 72 4.12 -12.72 8.04
N GLY A 73 4.30 -12.55 6.73
CA GLY A 73 4.82 -13.63 5.88
C GLY A 73 6.19 -14.12 6.31
N THR A 74 7.08 -13.20 6.68
CA THR A 74 8.41 -13.54 7.19
C THR A 74 8.30 -14.35 8.49
N VAL A 75 7.50 -13.89 9.44
CA VAL A 75 7.32 -14.58 10.72
C VAL A 75 6.77 -15.98 10.51
N LEU A 76 5.73 -16.13 9.70
CA LEU A 76 5.14 -17.43 9.42
C LEU A 76 6.11 -18.35 8.69
N GLY A 77 6.88 -17.82 7.75
CA GLY A 77 7.87 -18.59 7.01
C GLY A 77 8.99 -19.11 7.91
N ILE A 78 9.49 -18.28 8.83
CA ILE A 78 10.52 -18.67 9.80
C ILE A 78 9.96 -19.72 10.75
N MET A 79 8.78 -19.51 11.29
CA MET A 79 8.12 -20.46 12.16
C MET A 79 8.00 -21.83 11.50
N LEU A 80 7.54 -21.84 10.26
CA LEU A 80 7.36 -23.09 9.51
C LEU A 80 8.70 -23.78 9.23
N THR A 81 9.75 -23.00 8.91
CA THR A 81 11.09 -23.54 8.68
C THR A 81 11.61 -24.24 9.91
N PHE A 82 11.53 -23.62 11.08
CA PHE A 82 12.01 -24.23 12.32
C PHE A 82 11.13 -25.38 12.76
N TYR A 83 9.83 -25.31 12.56
CA TYR A 83 8.93 -26.41 12.85
C TYR A 83 9.29 -27.65 12.01
N THR A 84 9.54 -27.49 10.74
CA THR A 84 9.90 -28.57 9.82
C THR A 84 11.23 -29.21 10.25
N ILE A 85 12.22 -28.39 10.59
CA ILE A 85 13.53 -28.87 11.06
C ILE A 85 13.37 -29.68 12.35
N GLY A 86 12.55 -29.19 13.28
CA GLY A 86 12.27 -29.90 14.52
C GLY A 86 11.63 -31.27 14.30
N GLN A 87 10.75 -31.38 13.31
CA GLN A 87 10.11 -32.65 12.94
C GLN A 87 11.08 -33.63 12.29
N GLU A 88 12.02 -33.14 11.49
CA GLU A 88 13.00 -33.97 10.80
C GLU A 88 14.07 -34.50 11.77
N GLY A 89 14.28 -33.84 12.90
CA GLY A 89 15.18 -34.31 13.95
C GLY A 89 16.65 -34.06 13.68
N PHE A 90 17.03 -33.41 12.59
CA PHE A 90 18.40 -33.04 12.29
C PHE A 90 18.45 -31.64 11.70
N MET A 91 19.60 -30.99 11.86
CA MET A 91 19.81 -29.65 11.35
C MET A 91 20.62 -29.67 10.06
N ASP A 92 19.98 -29.25 8.96
CA ASP A 92 20.66 -29.05 7.68
C ASP A 92 20.79 -27.53 7.50
N THR A 93 22.01 -27.03 7.61
CA THR A 93 22.30 -25.60 7.47
C THR A 93 21.81 -25.04 6.14
N GLY A 94 21.96 -25.78 5.05
CA GLY A 94 21.50 -25.39 3.74
C GLY A 94 20.00 -25.16 3.69
N LYS A 95 19.23 -26.09 4.27
CA LYS A 95 17.75 -25.93 4.33
C LYS A 95 17.34 -24.74 5.17
N ILE A 96 18.03 -24.49 6.29
CA ILE A 96 17.75 -23.32 7.14
C ILE A 96 17.97 -22.04 6.36
N MET A 97 19.11 -21.92 5.68
CA MET A 97 19.46 -20.73 4.92
C MET A 97 18.45 -20.44 3.80
N VAL A 98 18.05 -21.46 3.05
CA VAL A 98 17.04 -21.32 2.00
C VAL A 98 15.69 -20.92 2.60
N GLY A 99 15.28 -21.57 3.70
CA GLY A 99 14.01 -21.26 4.36
C GLY A 99 13.94 -19.82 4.84
N LEU A 100 15.03 -19.32 5.44
CA LEU A 100 15.09 -17.94 5.90
C LEU A 100 15.10 -16.95 4.73
N ALA A 101 15.81 -17.26 3.66
CA ALA A 101 15.84 -16.41 2.47
C ALA A 101 14.44 -16.27 1.84
N LEU A 102 13.73 -17.40 1.74
CA LEU A 102 12.37 -17.38 1.19
C LEU A 102 11.39 -16.61 2.09
N ALA A 103 11.56 -16.74 3.41
CA ALA A 103 10.73 -15.99 4.36
C ALA A 103 10.94 -14.47 4.19
N LEU A 104 12.18 -14.05 4.05
CA LEU A 104 12.51 -12.63 3.87
C LEU A 104 11.93 -12.04 2.58
N LYS A 105 11.68 -12.85 1.57
CA LYS A 105 11.07 -12.41 0.31
C LYS A 105 9.72 -11.72 0.54
N ALA A 106 8.92 -12.23 1.47
CA ALA A 106 7.61 -11.62 1.78
C ALA A 106 7.76 -10.19 2.30
N THR A 107 8.73 -9.94 3.19
CA THR A 107 9.02 -8.59 3.67
C THR A 107 9.45 -7.67 2.52
N ALA A 108 10.32 -8.15 1.64
CA ALA A 108 10.76 -7.38 0.49
C ALA A 108 9.59 -6.97 -0.40
N VAL A 109 8.68 -7.89 -0.70
CA VAL A 109 7.49 -7.58 -1.50
C VAL A 109 6.59 -6.57 -0.79
N GLY A 110 6.39 -6.73 0.52
CA GLY A 110 5.62 -5.77 1.32
C GLY A 110 6.17 -4.36 1.24
N LEU A 111 7.49 -4.21 1.32
CA LEU A 111 8.15 -2.91 1.20
C LEU A 111 8.04 -2.35 -0.22
N LEU A 112 8.16 -3.20 -1.25
CA LEU A 112 7.99 -2.77 -2.63
C LEU A 112 6.58 -2.27 -2.93
N VAL A 113 5.58 -2.77 -2.22
CA VAL A 113 4.20 -2.26 -2.31
C VAL A 113 4.04 -0.99 -1.50
N ALA A 114 4.60 -0.95 -0.28
CA ALA A 114 4.42 0.15 0.66
C ALA A 114 5.05 1.45 0.17
N ILE A 115 6.27 1.40 -0.34
CA ILE A 115 7.03 2.60 -0.69
C ILE A 115 6.34 3.41 -1.79
N PRO A 116 5.95 2.80 -2.95
CA PRO A 116 5.20 3.55 -3.95
C PRO A 116 3.83 4.02 -3.45
N SER A 117 3.13 3.20 -2.65
CA SER A 117 1.80 3.57 -2.15
C SER A 117 1.85 4.80 -1.25
N VAL A 118 2.80 4.86 -0.33
CA VAL A 118 2.99 6.02 0.55
C VAL A 118 3.39 7.25 -0.27
N SER A 119 4.26 7.07 -1.26
CA SER A 119 4.70 8.16 -2.13
C SER A 119 3.53 8.72 -2.94
N LEU A 120 2.70 7.86 -3.52
CA LEU A 120 1.51 8.26 -4.26
C LEU A 120 0.51 8.99 -3.37
N TYR A 121 0.28 8.47 -2.16
CA TYR A 121 -0.61 9.10 -1.20
C TYR A 121 -0.15 10.52 -0.86
N ASN A 122 1.13 10.67 -0.55
CA ASN A 122 1.70 11.98 -0.20
C ASN A 122 1.61 12.96 -1.38
N PHE A 123 1.88 12.49 -2.59
CA PHE A 123 1.77 13.31 -3.79
C PHE A 123 0.32 13.77 -4.01
N LEU A 124 -0.64 12.84 -3.91
CA LEU A 124 -2.05 13.16 -4.10
C LEU A 124 -2.56 14.11 -3.01
N LEU A 125 -2.11 13.92 -1.78
CA LEU A 125 -2.48 14.80 -0.68
C LEU A 125 -1.96 16.22 -0.91
N ARG A 126 -0.75 16.36 -1.46
CA ARG A 126 -0.22 17.67 -1.84
C ARG A 126 -1.07 18.31 -2.93
N GLN A 127 -1.51 17.54 -3.92
CA GLN A 127 -2.41 18.04 -4.97
C GLN A 127 -3.74 18.51 -4.40
N VAL A 128 -4.31 17.80 -3.44
CA VAL A 128 -5.51 18.22 -2.73
C VAL A 128 -5.31 19.60 -2.09
N LYS A 129 -4.21 19.75 -1.37
CA LYS A 129 -3.87 21.03 -0.71
C LYS A 129 -3.76 22.17 -1.71
N VAL A 130 -3.08 21.94 -2.83
CA VAL A 130 -2.91 22.95 -3.87
C VAL A 130 -4.27 23.39 -4.42
N LEU A 131 -5.14 22.43 -4.74
CA LEU A 131 -6.46 22.73 -5.29
C LEU A 131 -7.33 23.49 -4.27
N LEU A 132 -7.26 23.14 -3.00
CA LEU A 132 -7.99 23.84 -1.96
C LEU A 132 -7.51 25.27 -1.79
N LEU A 133 -6.20 25.48 -1.85
CA LEU A 133 -5.62 26.83 -1.77
C LEU A 133 -5.99 27.67 -3.00
N GLN A 134 -6.01 27.06 -4.18
CA GLN A 134 -6.46 27.74 -5.39
C GLN A 134 -7.92 28.16 -5.28
N TRP A 135 -8.76 27.32 -4.71
CA TRP A 135 -10.16 27.64 -4.47
C TRP A 135 -10.28 28.85 -3.54
N GLU A 136 -9.51 28.89 -2.45
CA GLU A 136 -9.50 30.01 -1.51
C GLU A 136 -9.07 31.32 -2.20
N ILE A 137 -8.03 31.27 -3.03
CA ILE A 137 -7.53 32.44 -3.75
C ILE A 137 -8.60 32.97 -4.69
N GLU A 138 -9.23 32.11 -5.48
CA GLU A 138 -10.27 32.53 -6.42
C GLU A 138 -11.51 33.05 -5.70
N SER A 139 -11.91 32.38 -4.61
CA SER A 139 -13.04 32.82 -3.80
C SER A 139 -12.79 34.21 -3.18
N GLY A 140 -11.56 34.46 -2.72
CA GLY A 140 -11.16 35.76 -2.21
C GLY A 140 -11.21 36.85 -3.27
N ARG A 141 -10.77 36.55 -4.50
CA ARG A 141 -10.84 37.48 -5.61
C ARG A 141 -12.28 37.89 -5.97
N LYS A 142 -13.21 36.94 -5.91
CA LYS A 142 -14.61 37.20 -6.22
C LYS A 142 -15.29 38.06 -5.17
N ARG A 143 -14.78 38.10 -3.95
CA ARG A 143 -15.32 38.89 -2.86
C ARG A 143 -14.88 40.36 -2.92
N ILE A 144 -13.88 40.67 -3.69
CA ILE A 144 -13.40 42.04 -3.91
C ILE A 144 -14.14 42.67 -5.10
#